data_a97273e0327acb30464c773fa544cf9a
#
_entry.id   a97273e0327acb30464c773fa544cf9a
#
_cell.length_a   1.000
_cell.length_b   1.000
_cell.length_c   1.000
_cell.angle_alpha   90.00
_cell.angle_beta   90.00
_cell.angle_gamma   90.00
#
_symmetry.space_group_name_H-M   'P 1'
#
loop_
_entity.id
_entity.type
_entity.pdbx_description
1 polymer ?
#
loop_
_entity_poly.entity_id
_entity_poly.type
_entity_poly.pdbx_seq_one_letter_code
_entity_poly.pdbx_strand_id
1 'polypeptide(L)'
;EALLFAANRAQLSEDVIKPALSSGKWVFSDRTVISSLAYQALGRDLGLEEVKMINDFGLDGVWPDKVLLLNLSIEKVKERQVVADRIGSSSLDFFQKVQDAYLKLAEENGDSYLVLDGEEEVSKNINLTLAWLGL
;
A
#
# COMPACT_ATOMS: atom_id res chain seq x y z
N GLU A 1 8.22 -1.07 15.30
CA GLU A 1 7.47 -1.64 14.17
C GLU A 1 7.92 -1.01 12.86
N ALA A 2 7.83 0.32 12.66
CA ALA A 2 8.17 1.01 11.41
C ALA A 2 9.58 0.69 10.90
N LEU A 3 10.59 0.74 11.76
CA LEU A 3 11.98 0.42 11.42
C LEU A 3 12.15 -1.05 10.97
N LEU A 4 11.41 -1.99 11.58
CA LEU A 4 11.46 -3.41 11.16
C LEU A 4 10.88 -3.59 9.76
N PHE A 5 9.77 -2.92 9.45
CA PHE A 5 9.21 -2.94 8.11
C PHE A 5 10.13 -2.28 7.09
N ALA A 6 10.78 -1.16 7.46
CA ALA A 6 11.74 -0.49 6.58
C ALA A 6 12.96 -1.39 6.31
N ALA A 7 13.53 -2.05 7.35
CA ALA A 7 14.66 -2.96 7.19
C ALA A 7 14.32 -4.17 6.30
N ASN A 8 13.16 -4.80 6.54
CA ASN A 8 12.70 -5.91 5.70
C ASN A 8 12.53 -5.48 4.23
N ARG A 9 11.96 -4.32 4.03
CA ARG A 9 11.75 -3.77 2.67
C ARG A 9 13.06 -3.42 1.98
N ALA A 10 14.03 -2.88 2.72
CA ALA A 10 15.36 -2.61 2.20
C ALA A 10 16.02 -3.90 1.69
N GLN A 11 15.96 -4.97 2.48
CA GLN A 11 16.49 -6.29 2.10
C GLN A 11 15.77 -6.84 0.86
N LEU A 12 14.43 -6.79 0.82
CA LEU A 12 13.64 -7.24 -0.31
C LEU A 12 13.95 -6.42 -1.58
N SER A 13 14.13 -5.11 -1.44
CA SER A 13 14.50 -4.24 -2.55
C SER A 13 15.82 -4.66 -3.16
N GLU A 14 16.83 -4.89 -2.33
CA GLU A 14 18.20 -5.24 -2.78
C GLU A 14 18.25 -6.64 -3.40
N ASP A 15 17.66 -7.64 -2.74
CA ASP A 15 17.82 -9.04 -3.13
C ASP A 15 16.87 -9.47 -4.26
N VAL A 16 15.71 -8.81 -4.42
CA VAL A 16 14.66 -9.28 -5.33
C VAL A 16 14.22 -8.20 -6.31
N ILE A 17 13.81 -7.00 -5.80
CA ILE A 17 13.14 -6.02 -6.65
C ILE A 17 14.12 -5.41 -7.65
N LYS A 18 15.24 -4.85 -7.20
CA LYS A 18 16.26 -4.24 -8.07
C LYS A 18 16.79 -5.21 -9.14
N PRO A 19 17.17 -6.47 -8.82
CA PRO A 19 17.58 -7.44 -9.83
C PRO A 19 16.49 -7.76 -10.84
N ALA A 20 15.24 -7.87 -10.42
CA ALA A 20 14.13 -8.12 -11.33
C ALA A 20 13.89 -6.94 -12.28
N LEU A 21 13.84 -5.72 -11.77
CA LEU A 21 13.68 -4.51 -12.58
C LEU A 21 14.85 -4.33 -13.55
N SER A 22 16.08 -4.55 -13.10
CA SER A 22 17.28 -4.46 -13.94
C SER A 22 17.28 -5.49 -15.09
N SER A 23 16.57 -6.60 -14.94
CA SER A 23 16.36 -7.59 -16.00
C SER A 23 15.14 -7.32 -16.87
N GLY A 24 14.51 -6.16 -16.76
CA GLY A 24 13.34 -5.75 -17.53
C GLY A 24 12.03 -6.44 -17.13
N LYS A 25 11.96 -6.98 -15.93
CA LYS A 25 10.74 -7.65 -15.43
C LYS A 25 9.81 -6.67 -14.72
N TRP A 26 8.52 -6.96 -14.78
CA TRP A 26 7.54 -6.37 -13.90
C TRP A 26 7.65 -6.97 -12.50
N VAL A 27 7.45 -6.14 -11.49
CA VAL A 27 7.38 -6.56 -10.10
C VAL A 27 6.02 -6.15 -9.53
N PHE A 28 5.26 -7.12 -9.08
CA PHE A 28 4.00 -6.91 -8.37
C PHE A 28 4.20 -7.26 -6.90
N SER A 29 3.82 -6.36 -6.02
CA SER A 29 3.94 -6.58 -4.58
C SER A 29 2.58 -6.38 -3.91
N ASP A 30 2.17 -7.36 -3.10
CA ASP A 30 1.07 -7.18 -2.17
C ASP A 30 1.58 -6.41 -0.97
N ARG A 31 1.17 -5.14 -0.85
CA ARG A 31 1.61 -4.15 0.13
C ARG A 31 3.09 -3.76 -0.01
N THR A 32 3.37 -2.48 0.21
CA THR A 32 4.72 -1.91 0.09
C THR A 32 4.92 -0.79 1.11
N VAL A 33 5.84 0.11 0.81
CA VAL A 33 6.10 1.35 1.57
C VAL A 33 4.84 2.19 1.77
N ILE A 34 3.91 2.18 0.81
CA ILE A 34 2.64 2.90 0.91
C ILE A 34 1.84 2.44 2.14
N SER A 35 1.89 1.13 2.46
CA SER A 35 1.28 0.63 3.71
C SER A 35 1.95 1.22 4.97
N SER A 36 3.26 1.45 4.95
CA SER A 36 3.94 2.13 6.08
C SER A 36 3.52 3.60 6.21
N LEU A 37 3.34 4.29 5.09
CA LEU A 37 2.83 5.67 5.11
C LEU A 37 1.40 5.73 5.65
N ALA A 38 0.52 4.81 5.23
CA ALA A 38 -0.86 4.80 5.71
C ALA A 38 -0.98 4.34 7.17
N TYR A 39 -0.32 3.24 7.56
CA TYR A 39 -0.48 2.63 8.89
C TYR A 39 0.40 3.30 9.95
N GLN A 40 1.70 3.44 9.71
CA GLN A 40 2.64 3.93 10.70
C GLN A 40 2.68 5.46 10.72
N ALA A 41 2.81 6.10 9.55
CA ALA A 41 2.93 7.55 9.50
C ALA A 41 1.62 8.24 9.90
N LEU A 42 0.53 7.96 9.18
CA LEU A 42 -0.74 8.65 9.35
C LEU A 42 -1.66 7.94 10.35
N GLY A 43 -1.74 6.62 10.32
CA GLY A 43 -2.58 5.84 11.23
C GLY A 43 -2.12 5.88 12.68
N ARG A 44 -0.80 5.83 12.93
CA ARG A 44 -0.19 5.87 14.28
C ARG A 44 0.50 7.19 14.61
N ASP A 45 0.30 8.22 13.79
CA ASP A 45 0.80 9.58 14.00
C ASP A 45 2.34 9.65 14.21
N LEU A 46 3.11 8.77 13.53
CA LEU A 46 4.58 8.80 13.61
C LEU A 46 5.23 9.90 12.74
N GLY A 47 4.44 10.60 11.95
CA GLY A 47 4.92 11.61 11.00
C GLY A 47 5.22 11.04 9.61
N LEU A 48 4.73 11.75 8.59
CA LEU A 48 4.86 11.31 7.20
C LEU A 48 6.32 11.39 6.74
N GLU A 49 6.99 12.48 7.04
CA GLU A 49 8.37 12.72 6.64
C GLU A 49 9.35 11.76 7.34
N GLU A 50 9.12 11.46 8.63
CA GLU A 50 9.94 10.52 9.39
C GLU A 50 9.84 9.10 8.84
N VAL A 51 8.62 8.62 8.57
CA VAL A 51 8.41 7.28 8.00
C VAL A 51 8.91 7.21 6.56
N LYS A 52 8.76 8.29 5.79
CA LYS A 52 9.30 8.40 4.44
C LYS A 52 10.82 8.32 4.46
N MET A 53 11.48 9.11 5.31
CA MET A 53 12.94 9.17 5.42
C MET A 53 13.58 7.81 5.72
N ILE A 54 13.03 7.05 6.68
CA ILE A 54 13.58 5.71 7.01
C ILE A 54 13.38 4.70 5.88
N ASN A 55 12.34 4.88 5.06
CA ASN A 55 12.11 4.03 3.91
C ASN A 55 12.95 4.47 2.69
N ASP A 56 13.12 5.76 2.46
CA ASP A 56 13.97 6.29 1.38
C ASP A 56 15.40 5.77 1.49
N PHE A 57 15.95 5.75 2.70
CA PHE A 57 17.29 5.21 2.94
C PHE A 57 17.40 3.74 2.54
N GLY A 58 16.40 2.92 2.87
CA GLY A 58 16.43 1.49 2.58
C GLY A 58 16.05 1.13 1.14
N LEU A 59 15.17 1.91 0.53
CA LEU A 59 14.71 1.68 -0.84
C LEU A 59 15.70 2.16 -1.89
N ASP A 60 16.54 3.13 -1.55
CA ASP A 60 17.56 3.67 -2.45
C ASP A 60 16.96 4.06 -3.83
N GLY A 61 15.89 4.84 -3.78
CA GLY A 61 15.16 5.34 -4.95
C GLY A 61 14.17 4.37 -5.60
N VAL A 62 14.06 3.14 -5.13
CA VAL A 62 13.12 2.14 -5.70
C VAL A 62 11.75 2.24 -5.03
N TRP A 63 10.99 3.22 -5.46
CA TRP A 63 9.58 3.38 -5.08
C TRP A 63 8.66 2.70 -6.10
N PRO A 64 7.42 2.33 -5.71
CA PRO A 64 6.44 1.84 -6.68
C PRO A 64 6.12 2.90 -7.74
N ASP A 65 6.18 2.54 -9.02
CA ASP A 65 5.77 3.43 -10.12
C ASP A 65 4.26 3.59 -10.17
N LYS A 66 3.54 2.52 -9.79
CA LYS A 66 2.08 2.43 -9.84
C LYS A 66 1.54 1.77 -8.58
N VAL A 67 0.44 2.28 -8.07
CA VAL A 67 -0.24 1.76 -6.87
C VAL A 67 -1.71 1.48 -7.18
N LEU A 68 -2.11 0.23 -6.96
CA LEU A 68 -3.52 -0.16 -7.00
C LEU A 68 -4.07 -0.13 -5.57
N LEU A 69 -5.10 0.64 -5.35
CA LEU A 69 -5.82 0.71 -4.08
C LEU A 69 -7.21 0.08 -4.25
N LEU A 70 -7.42 -1.08 -3.65
CA LEU A 70 -8.74 -1.66 -3.52
C LEU A 70 -9.44 -1.02 -2.31
N ASN A 71 -10.32 -0.08 -2.59
CA ASN A 71 -11.09 0.60 -1.56
C ASN A 71 -12.34 -0.18 -1.21
N LEU A 72 -12.63 -0.30 0.08
CA LEU A 72 -13.79 -1.02 0.60
C LEU A 72 -14.42 -0.21 1.73
N SER A 73 -15.74 -0.13 1.79
CA SER A 73 -16.41 0.54 2.91
C SER A 73 -16.06 -0.10 4.26
N ILE A 74 -16.03 0.69 5.31
CA ILE A 74 -15.72 0.17 6.67
C ILE A 74 -16.73 -0.87 7.10
N GLU A 75 -17.99 -0.75 6.69
CA GLU A 75 -19.05 -1.72 6.93
C GLU A 75 -18.69 -3.07 6.30
N LYS A 76 -18.21 -3.06 5.06
CA LYS A 76 -17.78 -4.28 4.36
C LYS A 76 -16.51 -4.87 4.93
N VAL A 77 -15.59 -4.05 5.40
CA VAL A 77 -14.40 -4.53 6.12
C VAL A 77 -14.82 -5.29 7.36
N LYS A 78 -15.78 -4.77 8.15
CA LYS A 78 -16.34 -5.46 9.32
C LYS A 78 -16.97 -6.80 8.96
N GLU A 79 -17.81 -6.83 7.92
CA GLU A 79 -18.48 -8.06 7.48
C GLU A 79 -17.48 -9.16 7.07
N ARG A 80 -16.34 -8.77 6.47
CA ARG A 80 -15.29 -9.71 6.04
C ARG A 80 -14.36 -10.15 7.17
N GLN A 81 -14.24 -9.37 8.24
CA GLN A 81 -13.43 -9.72 9.42
C GLN A 81 -14.16 -10.73 10.33
N VAL A 82 -14.50 -11.90 9.81
CA VAL A 82 -15.18 -12.98 10.58
C VAL A 82 -14.24 -13.67 11.57
N VAL A 83 -12.92 -13.46 11.45
CA VAL A 83 -11.92 -14.03 12.36
C VAL A 83 -11.11 -12.90 12.97
N ALA A 84 -11.26 -12.72 14.28
CA ALA A 84 -10.45 -11.78 15.05
C ALA A 84 -8.98 -12.21 15.02
N ASP A 85 -8.25 -11.76 14.03
CA ASP A 85 -6.80 -11.81 14.04
C ASP A 85 -6.27 -10.74 15.02
N ARG A 86 -5.12 -10.96 15.63
CA ARG A 86 -4.48 -10.03 16.58
C ARG A 86 -4.28 -8.61 16.02
N ILE A 87 -4.27 -8.49 14.71
CA ILE A 87 -4.25 -7.20 13.99
C ILE A 87 -5.66 -6.57 13.95
N GLY A 88 -6.71 -7.37 14.01
CA GLY A 88 -8.12 -6.94 14.03
C GLY A 88 -8.62 -6.37 15.36
N SER A 89 -7.79 -6.30 16.41
CA SER A 89 -8.14 -5.62 17.67
C SER A 89 -7.99 -4.09 17.59
N SER A 90 -7.53 -3.56 16.46
CA SER A 90 -7.50 -2.12 16.22
C SER A 90 -8.92 -1.58 16.13
N SER A 91 -9.17 -0.42 16.73
CA SER A 91 -10.50 0.20 16.72
C SER A 91 -10.93 0.54 15.29
N LEU A 92 -12.24 0.61 15.06
CA LEU A 92 -12.79 1.05 13.78
C LEU A 92 -12.27 2.43 13.38
N ASP A 93 -12.05 3.30 14.37
CA ASP A 93 -11.48 4.63 14.16
C ASP A 93 -10.06 4.55 13.57
N PHE A 94 -9.28 3.55 13.97
CA PHE A 94 -7.97 3.31 13.39
C PHE A 94 -8.07 2.87 11.92
N PHE A 95 -8.98 1.94 11.60
CA PHE A 95 -9.20 1.53 10.22
C PHE A 95 -9.71 2.67 9.33
N GLN A 96 -10.59 3.52 9.88
CA GLN A 96 -11.03 4.73 9.17
C GLN A 96 -9.85 5.67 8.89
N LYS A 97 -9.01 5.95 9.90
CA LYS A 97 -7.80 6.76 9.70
C LYS A 97 -6.88 6.19 8.63
N VAL A 98 -6.68 4.89 8.61
CA VAL A 98 -5.84 4.21 7.61
C VAL A 98 -6.46 4.31 6.22
N GLN A 99 -7.77 4.12 6.09
CA GLN A 99 -8.48 4.28 4.82
C GLN A 99 -8.35 5.70 4.29
N ASP A 100 -8.63 6.70 5.14
CA ASP A 100 -8.51 8.12 4.80
C ASP A 100 -7.08 8.46 4.38
N ALA A 101 -6.08 7.87 5.05
CA ALA A 101 -4.68 8.03 4.70
C ALA A 101 -4.35 7.50 3.30
N TYR A 102 -4.85 6.32 2.94
CA TYR A 102 -4.67 5.76 1.60
C TYR A 102 -5.35 6.61 0.52
N LEU A 103 -6.57 7.06 0.78
CA LEU A 103 -7.30 7.92 -0.17
C LEU A 103 -6.60 9.26 -0.37
N LYS A 104 -6.10 9.86 0.73
CA LYS A 104 -5.31 11.09 0.66
C LYS A 104 -4.03 10.89 -0.15
N LEU A 105 -3.28 9.81 0.08
CA LEU A 105 -2.08 9.49 -0.69
C LEU A 105 -2.41 9.30 -2.18
N ALA A 106 -3.54 8.68 -2.51
CA ALA A 106 -3.99 8.51 -3.88
C ALA A 106 -4.34 9.86 -4.53
N GLU A 107 -5.05 10.74 -3.83
CA GLU A 107 -5.39 12.08 -4.31
C GLU A 107 -4.15 12.94 -4.57
N GLU A 108 -3.19 12.91 -3.64
CA GLU A 108 -1.95 13.70 -3.74
C GLU A 108 -1.00 13.22 -4.85
N ASN A 109 -1.10 11.94 -5.26
CA ASN A 109 -0.20 11.34 -6.26
C ASN A 109 -0.87 11.01 -7.59
N GLY A 110 -2.14 11.35 -7.77
CA GLY A 110 -2.86 11.37 -9.04
C GLY A 110 -2.64 10.14 -9.93
N ASP A 111 -2.03 10.34 -11.11
CA ASP A 111 -1.87 9.31 -12.15
C ASP A 111 -1.05 8.07 -11.75
N SER A 112 -0.32 8.15 -10.65
CA SER A 112 0.41 7.00 -10.11
C SER A 112 -0.47 6.05 -9.29
N TYR A 113 -1.72 6.44 -9.00
CA TYR A 113 -2.66 5.64 -8.24
C TYR A 113 -3.91 5.33 -9.04
N LEU A 114 -4.36 4.09 -8.95
CA LEU A 114 -5.68 3.66 -9.40
C LEU A 114 -6.49 3.18 -8.20
N VAL A 115 -7.55 3.92 -7.86
CA VAL A 115 -8.49 3.52 -6.81
C VAL A 115 -9.61 2.71 -7.44
N LEU A 116 -9.76 1.48 -7.00
CA LEU A 116 -10.76 0.52 -7.47
C LEU A 116 -11.78 0.26 -6.36
N ASP A 117 -13.03 0.05 -6.74
CA ASP A 117 -14.06 -0.40 -5.82
C ASP A 117 -13.86 -1.88 -5.50
N GLY A 118 -13.56 -2.20 -4.24
CA GLY A 118 -13.36 -3.58 -3.78
C GLY A 118 -14.65 -4.40 -3.68
N GLU A 119 -15.84 -3.79 -3.94
CA GLU A 119 -17.14 -4.48 -4.01
C GLU A 119 -17.51 -4.88 -5.45
N GLU A 120 -16.83 -4.31 -6.44
CA GLU A 120 -17.04 -4.65 -7.84
C GLU A 120 -16.51 -6.05 -8.20
N GLU A 121 -17.00 -6.57 -9.31
CA GLU A 121 -16.53 -7.87 -9.82
C GLU A 121 -15.02 -7.85 -10.12
N VAL A 122 -14.35 -8.93 -9.76
CA VAL A 122 -12.91 -9.11 -9.97
C VAL A 122 -12.53 -8.90 -11.44
N SER A 123 -13.32 -9.43 -12.38
CA SER A 123 -13.12 -9.27 -13.83
C SER A 123 -13.12 -7.81 -14.27
N LYS A 124 -14.03 -7.00 -13.70
CA LYS A 124 -14.10 -5.56 -13.99
C LYS A 124 -12.86 -4.84 -13.48
N ASN A 125 -12.47 -5.11 -12.23
CA ASN A 125 -11.27 -4.51 -11.63
C ASN A 125 -9.99 -4.91 -12.37
N ILE A 126 -9.89 -6.16 -12.85
CA ILE A 126 -8.77 -6.61 -13.68
C ILE A 126 -8.73 -5.81 -14.99
N ASN A 127 -9.85 -5.70 -15.71
CA ASN A 127 -9.90 -4.96 -16.97
C ASN A 127 -9.53 -3.48 -16.81
N LEU A 128 -10.00 -2.82 -15.74
CA LEU A 128 -9.62 -1.45 -15.41
C LEU A 128 -8.12 -1.34 -15.14
N THR A 129 -7.56 -2.30 -14.39
CA THR A 129 -6.13 -2.35 -14.08
C THR A 129 -5.29 -2.50 -15.33
N LEU A 130 -5.62 -3.47 -16.19
CA LEU A 130 -4.88 -3.72 -17.44
C LEU A 130 -4.93 -2.48 -18.35
N ALA A 131 -6.09 -1.88 -18.55
CA ALA A 131 -6.23 -0.66 -19.33
C ALA A 131 -5.39 0.50 -18.76
N TRP A 132 -5.35 0.66 -17.43
CA TRP A 132 -4.55 1.70 -16.79
C TRP A 132 -3.03 1.46 -16.89
N LEU A 133 -2.61 0.20 -16.91
CA LEU A 133 -1.20 -0.19 -17.11
C LEU A 133 -0.79 -0.16 -18.60
N GLY A 134 -1.74 -0.02 -19.53
CA GLY A 134 -1.47 -0.06 -20.96
C GLY A 134 -1.20 -1.46 -21.50
N LEU A 135 -1.83 -2.48 -20.88
CA LEU A 135 -1.69 -3.90 -21.22
C LEU A 135 -2.94 -4.45 -21.90
#